data_5e96c827442c4ef410061fcd5704b9e1
#
_entry.id   5e96c827442c4ef410061fcd5704b9e1
#
_cell.length_a   1.000
_cell.length_b   1.000
_cell.length_c   1.000
_cell.angle_alpha   90.00
_cell.angle_beta   90.00
_cell.angle_gamma   90.00
#
_symmetry.space_group_name_H-M   'P 1'
#
loop_
_entity.id
_entity.type
_entity.pdbx_description
1 polymer ?
#
loop_
_entity_poly.entity_id
_entity_poly.type
_entity_poly.pdbx_seq_one_letter_code
_entity_poly.pdbx_strand_id
1 'polypeptide(L)'
;MKQFPSLAAAAMAIFLSLAVSCCSPIAPEAKAGGSEPLLIMSWNVLSLFDPIDDGDEYAEYSVERGTWSEAKYRARLDALAGVILRVGESARRGPPGPDILCLVEIEKKSILDDLAKGPLAKCGYRHRAFAKAEGSAIGLGILSRLPLEGARAWGLVLGGGRERPILEARFSKSGQPFSVLVNHWKSKLEGAEVTEASRIESARLLSRIVAEGKATSPGLVAIACGDFNENPDEQARIGGRYPTAFMPAAVAVPGSVGLAGRATLVAAEAAKNEAIGSFVGFSPWDDSEGYSYSHRGTRERIDGFVLSPELLDGRGLDYLGFEVFDKGLVDDSGVPIPWSNFKASGWSDHLPVLLELVARGAGP
;
A
#
# COMPACT_ATOMS: atom_id res chain seq x y z
N MET A 1 -59.23 -0.35 72.74
CA MET A 1 -58.70 0.76 73.54
C MET A 1 -57.16 0.74 73.36
N LYS A 2 -56.68 1.91 73.13
CA LYS A 2 -55.27 2.33 73.05
C LYS A 2 -54.71 2.52 71.59
N GLN A 3 -54.47 3.74 71.42
CA GLN A 3 -54.12 4.57 70.30
C GLN A 3 -52.64 4.44 69.88
N PHE A 4 -52.46 4.80 68.69
CA PHE A 4 -51.25 5.05 67.88
C PHE A 4 -50.22 6.02 68.47
N PRO A 5 -48.99 6.12 67.81
CA PRO A 5 -48.93 7.04 66.67
C PRO A 5 -48.06 6.57 65.46
N SER A 6 -48.39 7.24 64.38
CA SER A 6 -47.73 7.13 63.07
C SER A 6 -46.36 7.73 63.06
N LEU A 7 -45.40 7.08 62.27
CA LEU A 7 -44.18 7.70 61.86
C LEU A 7 -44.08 7.72 60.29
N ALA A 8 -44.11 8.95 59.80
CA ALA A 8 -43.87 9.23 58.39
C ALA A 8 -42.44 9.04 58.07
N ALA A 9 -42.16 8.17 57.10
CA ALA A 9 -40.82 7.99 56.52
C ALA A 9 -40.70 8.89 55.28
N ALA A 10 -39.83 9.89 55.36
CA ALA A 10 -39.45 10.73 54.22
C ALA A 10 -38.49 9.93 53.29
N ALA A 11 -38.97 9.70 52.07
CA ALA A 11 -38.14 9.16 51.01
C ALA A 11 -37.27 10.26 50.40
N MET A 12 -35.98 10.20 50.66
CA MET A 12 -34.96 11.07 50.04
C MET A 12 -34.51 10.43 48.73
N ALA A 13 -35.00 10.96 47.61
CA ALA A 13 -34.56 10.56 46.27
C ALA A 13 -33.17 11.13 45.99
N ILE A 14 -32.18 10.27 45.97
CA ILE A 14 -30.81 10.59 45.50
C ILE A 14 -30.85 10.52 43.99
N PHE A 15 -30.82 11.68 43.31
CA PHE A 15 -30.52 11.74 41.86
C PHE A 15 -29.02 11.50 41.65
N LEU A 16 -28.70 10.31 41.18
CA LEU A 16 -27.36 10.00 40.70
C LEU A 16 -27.25 10.49 39.25
N SER A 17 -26.66 11.68 39.03
CA SER A 17 -26.36 12.20 37.73
C SER A 17 -25.16 11.40 37.14
N LEU A 18 -25.46 10.45 36.27
CA LEU A 18 -24.46 9.85 35.39
C LEU A 18 -24.04 10.90 34.35
N ALA A 19 -22.93 11.55 34.59
CA ALA A 19 -22.22 12.29 33.55
C ALA A 19 -21.63 11.28 32.56
N VAL A 20 -22.32 11.06 31.44
CA VAL A 20 -21.73 10.39 30.26
C VAL A 20 -20.72 11.35 29.68
N SER A 21 -19.45 11.12 30.01
CA SER A 21 -18.32 11.78 29.36
C SER A 21 -18.25 11.24 27.93
N CYS A 22 -18.85 11.98 26.98
CA CYS A 22 -18.56 11.76 25.55
C CYS A 22 -17.10 12.12 25.32
N CYS A 23 -16.22 11.12 25.30
CA CYS A 23 -14.93 11.26 24.66
C CYS A 23 -15.16 11.36 23.15
N SER A 24 -15.32 12.58 22.65
CA SER A 24 -15.14 12.86 21.22
C SER A 24 -13.67 12.53 20.88
N PRO A 25 -13.39 11.80 19.79
CA PRO A 25 -12.02 11.67 19.32
C PRO A 25 -11.51 13.08 19.04
N ILE A 26 -10.40 13.43 19.69
CA ILE A 26 -9.68 14.68 19.42
C ILE A 26 -9.16 14.53 17.99
N ALA A 27 -9.82 15.17 17.03
CA ALA A 27 -9.23 15.36 15.71
C ALA A 27 -7.91 16.09 15.92
N PRO A 28 -6.79 15.65 15.30
CA PRO A 28 -5.52 16.35 15.44
C PRO A 28 -5.72 17.79 14.95
N GLU A 29 -5.45 18.77 15.82
CA GLU A 29 -5.44 20.18 15.44
C GLU A 29 -4.47 20.35 14.26
N ALA A 30 -5.01 20.71 13.10
CA ALA A 30 -4.24 21.14 11.96
C ALA A 30 -3.44 22.39 12.36
N LYS A 31 -2.18 22.23 12.72
CA LYS A 31 -1.27 23.37 12.98
C LYS A 31 -1.21 24.22 11.73
N ALA A 32 -1.66 25.47 11.87
CA ALA A 32 -1.59 26.49 10.83
C ALA A 32 -0.14 26.63 10.33
N GLY A 33 0.10 26.38 9.03
CA GLY A 33 1.40 26.55 8.37
C GLY A 33 1.99 25.32 7.68
N GLY A 34 1.38 24.13 7.79
CA GLY A 34 1.86 22.91 7.13
C GLY A 34 1.52 22.87 5.63
N SER A 35 2.47 22.44 4.79
CA SER A 35 2.19 22.10 3.39
C SER A 35 1.12 21.01 3.33
N GLU A 36 0.28 21.02 2.27
CA GLU A 36 -0.71 19.95 2.07
C GLU A 36 -0.04 18.57 2.11
N PRO A 37 -0.67 17.57 2.79
CA PRO A 37 -0.14 16.24 2.83
C PRO A 37 0.07 15.65 1.44
N LEU A 38 1.14 14.88 1.27
CA LEU A 38 1.40 14.06 0.10
C LEU A 38 0.66 12.74 0.26
N LEU A 39 -0.24 12.43 -0.66
CA LEU A 39 -1.00 11.19 -0.66
C LEU A 39 -0.47 10.24 -1.73
N ILE A 40 -0.07 9.05 -1.32
CA ILE A 40 0.37 7.95 -2.18
C ILE A 40 -0.63 6.82 -2.06
N MET A 41 -1.10 6.31 -3.21
CA MET A 41 -1.99 5.14 -3.27
C MET A 41 -1.26 4.00 -3.97
N SER A 42 -1.34 2.80 -3.41
CA SER A 42 -0.91 1.57 -4.05
C SER A 42 -2.10 0.62 -4.22
N TRP A 43 -2.26 0.02 -5.41
CA TRP A 43 -3.36 -0.87 -5.70
C TRP A 43 -2.99 -1.94 -6.72
N ASN A 44 -3.15 -3.20 -6.36
CA ASN A 44 -3.22 -4.30 -7.33
C ASN A 44 -4.60 -4.27 -7.97
N VAL A 45 -4.66 -4.05 -9.28
CA VAL A 45 -5.92 -3.84 -10.01
C VAL A 45 -6.44 -5.09 -10.71
N LEU A 46 -5.94 -6.27 -10.35
CA LEU A 46 -6.41 -7.55 -10.88
C LEU A 46 -6.36 -7.60 -12.42
N SER A 47 -5.16 -7.69 -12.97
CA SER A 47 -4.92 -7.96 -14.41
C SER A 47 -5.63 -7.00 -15.37
N LEU A 48 -5.12 -5.77 -15.49
CA LEU A 48 -5.66 -4.75 -16.38
C LEU A 48 -5.00 -4.83 -17.75
N PHE A 49 -5.72 -5.38 -18.74
CA PHE A 49 -5.31 -5.51 -20.13
C PHE A 49 -5.97 -4.47 -21.01
N ASP A 50 -5.28 -4.01 -22.07
CA ASP A 50 -5.89 -3.21 -23.13
C ASP A 50 -6.66 -4.10 -24.13
N PRO A 51 -7.38 -3.57 -25.12
CA PRO A 51 -8.16 -4.36 -26.05
C PRO A 51 -7.40 -4.76 -27.32
N ILE A 52 -6.09 -5.02 -27.18
CA ILE A 52 -5.21 -5.42 -28.31
C ILE A 52 -4.51 -6.73 -27.93
N ASP A 53 -4.81 -7.79 -28.66
CA ASP A 53 -4.11 -9.07 -28.48
C ASP A 53 -2.72 -8.96 -29.10
N ASP A 54 -1.66 -8.93 -28.29
CA ASP A 54 -0.26 -8.95 -28.74
C ASP A 54 0.54 -10.17 -28.24
N GLY A 55 -0.18 -11.14 -27.64
CA GLY A 55 0.31 -12.53 -27.46
C GLY A 55 0.64 -12.91 -26.02
N ASP A 56 0.67 -11.94 -25.09
CA ASP A 56 0.97 -12.16 -23.69
C ASP A 56 -0.32 -12.21 -22.81
N GLU A 57 -1.51 -12.00 -23.40
CA GLU A 57 -2.77 -11.86 -22.67
C GLU A 57 -3.22 -13.20 -22.08
N TYR A 58 -3.88 -13.11 -20.94
CA TYR A 58 -4.60 -14.25 -20.40
C TYR A 58 -5.86 -14.52 -21.23
N ALA A 59 -6.28 -15.79 -21.29
CA ALA A 59 -7.39 -16.23 -22.14
C ALA A 59 -8.71 -15.46 -21.90
N GLU A 60 -8.95 -15.00 -20.69
CA GLU A 60 -10.10 -14.19 -20.28
C GLU A 60 -10.04 -12.73 -20.72
N TYR A 61 -8.89 -12.28 -21.22
CA TYR A 61 -8.66 -10.91 -21.72
C TYR A 61 -8.36 -10.88 -23.24
N SER A 62 -8.65 -11.96 -23.98
CA SER A 62 -8.42 -12.02 -25.43
C SER A 62 -9.61 -11.48 -26.20
N VAL A 63 -9.33 -10.55 -27.11
CA VAL A 63 -10.30 -9.99 -28.07
C VAL A 63 -10.62 -11.01 -29.15
N GLU A 64 -9.63 -11.75 -29.64
CA GLU A 64 -9.82 -12.80 -30.65
C GLU A 64 -10.75 -13.91 -30.17
N ARG A 65 -10.69 -14.23 -28.87
CA ARG A 65 -11.60 -15.22 -28.24
C ARG A 65 -12.98 -14.65 -27.91
N GLY A 66 -13.19 -13.34 -28.06
CA GLY A 66 -14.44 -12.67 -27.69
C GLY A 66 -14.67 -12.56 -26.17
N THR A 67 -13.66 -12.85 -25.36
CA THR A 67 -13.75 -12.76 -23.88
C THR A 67 -13.49 -11.34 -23.38
N TRP A 68 -12.73 -10.53 -24.14
CA TRP A 68 -12.44 -9.13 -23.90
C TRP A 68 -12.92 -8.24 -25.02
N SER A 69 -12.99 -6.91 -24.81
CA SER A 69 -13.38 -5.94 -25.86
C SER A 69 -13.05 -4.52 -25.41
N GLU A 70 -13.01 -3.59 -26.37
CA GLU A 70 -12.88 -2.15 -26.13
C GLU A 70 -13.92 -1.62 -25.12
N ALA A 71 -15.19 -2.08 -25.25
CA ALA A 71 -16.25 -1.65 -24.33
C ALA A 71 -16.00 -2.11 -22.88
N LYS A 72 -15.54 -3.35 -22.70
CA LYS A 72 -15.17 -3.88 -21.36
C LYS A 72 -13.96 -3.16 -20.81
N TYR A 73 -12.94 -2.90 -21.63
CA TYR A 73 -11.77 -2.14 -21.26
C TYR A 73 -12.14 -0.74 -20.73
N ARG A 74 -12.97 0.00 -21.48
CA ARG A 74 -13.45 1.32 -21.07
C ARG A 74 -14.21 1.26 -19.75
N ALA A 75 -15.15 0.33 -19.62
CA ALA A 75 -15.88 0.13 -18.37
C ALA A 75 -14.94 -0.20 -17.19
N ARG A 76 -13.87 -0.95 -17.44
CA ARG A 76 -12.85 -1.27 -16.46
C ARG A 76 -12.07 -0.03 -16.02
N LEU A 77 -11.61 0.80 -16.97
CA LEU A 77 -10.94 2.06 -16.68
C LEU A 77 -11.83 2.99 -15.85
N ASP A 78 -13.11 3.11 -16.22
CA ASP A 78 -14.09 3.96 -15.52
C ASP A 78 -14.35 3.45 -14.10
N ALA A 79 -14.45 2.13 -13.90
CA ALA A 79 -14.65 1.53 -12.59
C ALA A 79 -13.46 1.81 -11.66
N LEU A 80 -12.23 1.61 -12.13
CA LEU A 80 -11.01 1.90 -11.37
C LEU A 80 -10.87 3.40 -11.07
N ALA A 81 -11.11 4.24 -12.08
CA ALA A 81 -11.06 5.69 -11.92
C ALA A 81 -12.10 6.18 -10.91
N GLY A 82 -13.30 5.61 -10.89
CA GLY A 82 -14.33 5.94 -9.91
C GLY A 82 -13.88 5.71 -8.46
N VAL A 83 -13.03 4.71 -8.21
CA VAL A 83 -12.39 4.49 -6.90
C VAL A 83 -11.33 5.54 -6.63
N ILE A 84 -10.39 5.71 -7.57
CA ILE A 84 -9.23 6.62 -7.43
C ILE A 84 -9.69 8.06 -7.18
N LEU A 85 -10.75 8.51 -7.84
CA LEU A 85 -11.29 9.86 -7.69
C LEU A 85 -11.89 10.11 -6.30
N ARG A 86 -12.46 9.09 -5.64
CA ARG A 86 -13.03 9.19 -4.28
C ARG A 86 -11.96 9.27 -3.19
N VAL A 87 -10.73 8.82 -3.50
CA VAL A 87 -9.62 8.85 -2.54
C VAL A 87 -9.23 10.30 -2.25
N GLY A 88 -9.23 10.68 -0.99
CA GLY A 88 -8.87 12.04 -0.56
C GLY A 88 -9.94 13.12 -0.73
N GLU A 89 -11.17 12.79 -1.18
CA GLU A 89 -12.25 13.76 -1.37
C GLU A 89 -12.62 14.54 -0.09
N SER A 90 -12.52 13.91 1.07
CA SER A 90 -12.96 14.50 2.34
C SER A 90 -11.90 15.36 3.05
N ALA A 91 -10.62 15.26 2.66
CA ALA A 91 -9.51 15.85 3.42
C ALA A 91 -8.67 16.88 2.65
N ARG A 92 -8.86 17.02 1.32
CA ARG A 92 -7.94 17.78 0.45
C ARG A 92 -8.63 18.90 -0.31
N ARG A 93 -7.91 20.04 -0.45
CA ARG A 93 -8.33 21.18 -1.27
C ARG A 93 -7.83 21.13 -2.72
N GLY A 94 -7.03 20.12 -3.07
CA GLY A 94 -6.40 19.96 -4.38
C GLY A 94 -7.24 19.18 -5.40
N PRO A 95 -6.64 18.80 -6.54
CA PRO A 95 -7.28 17.90 -7.51
C PRO A 95 -7.66 16.55 -6.88
N PRO A 96 -8.72 15.86 -7.36
CA PRO A 96 -9.16 14.58 -6.78
C PRO A 96 -8.10 13.48 -6.96
N GLY A 97 -8.16 12.46 -6.12
CA GLY A 97 -7.27 11.31 -6.14
C GLY A 97 -5.90 11.56 -5.49
N PRO A 98 -5.01 10.55 -5.44
CA PRO A 98 -3.69 10.64 -4.82
C PRO A 98 -2.72 11.50 -5.65
N ASP A 99 -1.64 11.98 -5.03
CA ASP A 99 -0.57 12.69 -5.75
C ASP A 99 0.30 11.73 -6.57
N ILE A 100 0.52 10.53 -6.02
CA ILE A 100 1.24 9.44 -6.66
C ILE A 100 0.34 8.20 -6.60
N LEU A 101 0.04 7.62 -7.76
CA LEU A 101 -0.73 6.40 -7.92
C LEU A 101 0.18 5.29 -8.42
N CYS A 102 0.34 4.24 -7.61
CA CYS A 102 1.10 3.04 -7.92
C CYS A 102 0.11 1.91 -8.26
N LEU A 103 0.22 1.38 -9.47
CA LEU A 103 -0.65 0.31 -9.96
C LEU A 103 0.15 -0.97 -10.17
N VAL A 104 -0.40 -2.07 -9.70
CA VAL A 104 0.15 -3.42 -9.86
C VAL A 104 -0.78 -4.21 -10.77
N GLU A 105 -0.22 -5.07 -11.60
CA GLU A 105 -0.93 -5.90 -12.58
C GLU A 105 -1.54 -5.11 -13.76
N ILE A 106 -0.78 -4.19 -14.33
CA ILE A 106 -1.14 -3.56 -15.60
C ILE A 106 -0.29 -4.15 -16.75
N GLU A 107 -0.90 -4.37 -17.89
CA GLU A 107 -0.26 -5.01 -19.03
C GLU A 107 0.85 -4.17 -19.65
N LYS A 108 0.55 -2.90 -19.95
CA LYS A 108 1.47 -2.02 -20.68
C LYS A 108 1.35 -0.55 -20.33
N LYS A 109 2.35 0.22 -20.73
CA LYS A 109 2.44 1.66 -20.43
C LYS A 109 1.30 2.49 -21.03
N SER A 110 0.75 2.10 -22.18
CA SER A 110 -0.36 2.80 -22.84
C SER A 110 -1.60 2.91 -21.95
N ILE A 111 -1.85 1.92 -21.10
CA ILE A 111 -2.96 1.93 -20.14
C ILE A 111 -2.84 3.11 -19.14
N LEU A 112 -1.62 3.46 -18.73
CA LEU A 112 -1.38 4.64 -17.89
C LEU A 112 -1.75 5.94 -18.62
N ASP A 113 -1.51 5.99 -19.95
CA ASP A 113 -1.90 7.12 -20.78
C ASP A 113 -3.41 7.23 -20.91
N ASP A 114 -4.08 6.11 -21.14
CA ASP A 114 -5.53 6.04 -21.26
C ASP A 114 -6.22 6.44 -19.95
N LEU A 115 -5.72 5.98 -18.80
CA LEU A 115 -6.22 6.44 -17.51
C LEU A 115 -6.01 7.95 -17.31
N ALA A 116 -4.79 8.44 -17.52
CA ALA A 116 -4.42 9.82 -17.22
C ALA A 116 -5.07 10.84 -18.15
N LYS A 117 -5.26 10.50 -19.44
CA LYS A 117 -5.88 11.38 -20.44
C LYS A 117 -7.40 11.21 -20.52
N GLY A 118 -7.91 10.07 -20.07
CA GLY A 118 -9.32 9.71 -20.04
C GLY A 118 -9.97 10.00 -18.69
N PRO A 119 -10.43 8.96 -17.97
CA PRO A 119 -11.27 9.13 -16.79
C PRO A 119 -10.58 9.83 -15.63
N LEU A 120 -9.23 9.81 -15.55
CA LEU A 120 -8.44 10.50 -14.52
C LEU A 120 -7.87 11.86 -14.99
N ALA A 121 -8.35 12.43 -16.09
CA ALA A 121 -7.82 13.71 -16.61
C ALA A 121 -7.88 14.84 -15.56
N LYS A 122 -8.89 14.82 -14.68
CA LYS A 122 -9.06 15.81 -13.59
C LYS A 122 -8.00 15.70 -12.49
N CYS A 123 -7.32 14.53 -12.37
CA CYS A 123 -6.27 14.33 -11.37
C CYS A 123 -4.98 15.10 -11.69
N GLY A 124 -4.76 15.48 -12.95
CA GLY A 124 -3.59 16.24 -13.36
C GLY A 124 -2.29 15.42 -13.39
N TYR A 125 -2.35 14.11 -13.59
CA TYR A 125 -1.17 13.27 -13.75
C TYR A 125 -0.42 13.60 -15.04
N ARG A 126 0.80 14.07 -14.91
CA ARG A 126 1.67 14.48 -16.04
C ARG A 126 2.88 13.57 -16.22
N HIS A 127 3.24 12.83 -15.17
CA HIS A 127 4.42 11.99 -15.14
C HIS A 127 4.01 10.53 -14.96
N ARG A 128 4.75 9.62 -15.60
CA ARG A 128 4.48 8.19 -15.55
C ARG A 128 5.74 7.35 -15.72
N ALA A 129 5.78 6.24 -15.04
CA ALA A 129 6.78 5.19 -15.18
C ALA A 129 6.10 3.83 -15.31
N PHE A 130 6.77 2.89 -15.97
CA PHE A 130 6.28 1.54 -16.17
C PHE A 130 7.43 0.55 -16.17
N ALA A 131 7.22 -0.63 -15.61
CA ALA A 131 8.15 -1.75 -15.68
C ALA A 131 7.39 -3.07 -15.82
N LYS A 132 7.86 -3.94 -16.71
CA LYS A 132 7.37 -5.31 -16.91
C LYS A 132 8.57 -6.21 -17.18
N ALA A 133 8.62 -7.43 -16.65
CA ALA A 133 9.61 -8.40 -17.04
C ALA A 133 9.32 -8.88 -18.47
N GLU A 134 10.36 -9.22 -19.21
CA GLU A 134 10.22 -9.83 -20.54
C GLU A 134 9.47 -11.16 -20.44
N GLY A 135 8.45 -11.35 -21.27
CA GLY A 135 7.57 -12.52 -21.25
C GLY A 135 6.55 -12.55 -20.12
N SER A 136 6.43 -11.49 -19.32
CA SER A 136 5.36 -11.37 -18.35
C SER A 136 4.14 -10.71 -18.97
N ALA A 137 2.94 -11.20 -18.65
CA ALA A 137 1.69 -10.59 -19.10
C ALA A 137 1.41 -9.24 -18.42
N ILE A 138 1.85 -9.08 -17.16
CA ILE A 138 1.52 -7.95 -16.29
C ILE A 138 2.78 -7.29 -15.72
N GLY A 139 2.68 -6.02 -15.42
CA GLY A 139 3.74 -5.17 -14.89
C GLY A 139 3.28 -4.18 -13.85
N LEU A 140 4.10 -3.18 -13.62
CA LEU A 140 3.98 -2.14 -12.60
C LEU A 140 3.88 -0.76 -13.25
N GLY A 141 3.03 0.10 -12.72
CA GLY A 141 2.85 1.45 -13.22
C GLY A 141 2.81 2.50 -12.14
N ILE A 142 3.28 3.70 -12.48
CA ILE A 142 3.16 4.89 -11.66
C ILE A 142 2.55 6.01 -12.49
N LEU A 143 1.55 6.68 -11.93
CA LEU A 143 1.08 8.00 -12.37
C LEU A 143 1.38 9.01 -11.27
N SER A 144 1.89 10.19 -11.63
CA SER A 144 2.27 11.22 -10.66
C SER A 144 1.94 12.62 -11.13
N ARG A 145 1.53 13.47 -10.19
CA ARG A 145 1.48 14.93 -10.33
C ARG A 145 2.85 15.56 -10.13
N LEU A 146 3.65 14.95 -9.23
CA LEU A 146 5.00 15.40 -8.95
C LEU A 146 5.93 15.07 -10.12
N PRO A 147 6.87 15.97 -10.46
CA PRO A 147 7.89 15.66 -11.44
C PRO A 147 8.70 14.42 -11.06
N LEU A 148 8.94 13.55 -12.04
CA LEU A 148 9.88 12.45 -11.93
C LEU A 148 11.30 12.95 -12.13
N GLU A 149 12.17 12.80 -11.14
CA GLU A 149 13.61 13.07 -11.27
C GLU A 149 14.34 11.90 -11.95
N GLY A 150 13.74 10.72 -11.92
CA GLY A 150 14.21 9.51 -12.60
C GLY A 150 13.29 8.33 -12.35
N ALA A 151 13.36 7.34 -13.23
CA ALA A 151 12.69 6.06 -13.05
C ALA A 151 13.58 4.93 -13.58
N ARG A 152 13.57 3.79 -12.88
CA ARG A 152 14.36 2.60 -13.23
C ARG A 152 13.59 1.32 -12.91
N ALA A 153 13.64 0.36 -13.83
CA ALA A 153 13.23 -1.01 -13.56
C ALA A 153 14.44 -1.81 -13.07
N TRP A 154 14.31 -2.42 -11.90
CA TRP A 154 15.32 -3.27 -11.31
C TRP A 154 14.94 -4.73 -11.54
N GLY A 155 15.63 -5.38 -12.47
CA GLY A 155 15.38 -6.77 -12.81
C GLY A 155 15.91 -7.74 -11.75
N LEU A 156 15.21 -8.85 -11.58
CA LEU A 156 15.64 -9.99 -10.78
C LEU A 156 15.67 -11.25 -11.67
N VAL A 157 16.73 -12.02 -11.56
CA VAL A 157 16.89 -13.32 -12.24
C VAL A 157 17.10 -14.39 -11.17
N LEU A 158 16.27 -15.41 -11.18
CA LEU A 158 16.34 -16.52 -10.22
C LEU A 158 16.15 -17.85 -10.96
N GLY A 159 17.03 -18.81 -10.71
CA GLY A 159 16.92 -20.14 -11.31
C GLY A 159 16.94 -20.17 -12.85
N GLY A 160 17.51 -19.13 -13.50
CA GLY A 160 17.50 -18.97 -14.96
C GLY A 160 16.24 -18.34 -15.54
N GLY A 161 15.22 -18.07 -14.72
CA GLY A 161 14.00 -17.31 -15.06
C GLY A 161 14.09 -15.85 -14.66
N ARG A 162 13.32 -15.00 -15.34
CA ARG A 162 13.16 -13.58 -14.94
C ARG A 162 11.98 -13.47 -13.99
N GLU A 163 12.25 -12.94 -12.80
CA GLU A 163 11.22 -12.59 -11.83
C GLU A 163 10.65 -11.19 -12.12
N ARG A 164 9.57 -10.86 -11.44
CA ARG A 164 8.95 -9.53 -11.52
C ARG A 164 9.94 -8.45 -11.06
N PRO A 165 10.09 -7.34 -11.81
CA PRO A 165 11.00 -6.26 -11.44
C PRO A 165 10.45 -5.45 -10.27
N ILE A 166 11.32 -4.66 -9.64
CA ILE A 166 10.93 -3.53 -8.79
C ILE A 166 11.01 -2.25 -9.62
N LEU A 167 9.93 -1.47 -9.65
CA LEU A 167 9.90 -0.16 -10.31
C LEU A 167 10.24 0.94 -9.32
N GLU A 168 11.42 1.54 -9.46
CA GLU A 168 11.82 2.74 -8.72
C GLU A 168 11.43 4.00 -9.48
N ALA A 169 10.83 4.96 -8.77
CA ALA A 169 10.63 6.32 -9.24
C ALA A 169 11.12 7.30 -8.18
N ARG A 170 11.93 8.28 -8.59
CA ARG A 170 12.55 9.28 -7.72
C ARG A 170 11.83 10.61 -7.85
N PHE A 171 11.62 11.24 -6.71
CA PHE A 171 10.91 12.50 -6.56
C PHE A 171 11.62 13.40 -5.54
N SER A 172 11.19 14.67 -5.51
CA SER A 172 11.49 15.60 -4.44
C SER A 172 10.22 16.33 -3.98
N LYS A 173 10.08 16.53 -2.68
CA LYS A 173 9.01 17.34 -2.06
C LYS A 173 9.63 18.26 -1.03
N SER A 174 9.46 19.57 -1.19
CA SER A 174 10.03 20.58 -0.28
C SER A 174 11.54 20.42 -0.06
N GLY A 175 12.27 20.03 -1.10
CA GLY A 175 13.73 19.81 -1.06
C GLY A 175 14.16 18.45 -0.47
N GLN A 176 13.24 17.64 0.01
CA GLN A 176 13.53 16.28 0.48
C GLN A 176 13.43 15.29 -0.68
N PRO A 177 14.54 14.60 -1.06
CA PRO A 177 14.49 13.53 -2.05
C PRO A 177 13.86 12.27 -1.46
N PHE A 178 13.04 11.59 -2.27
CA PHE A 178 12.48 10.29 -1.91
C PHE A 178 12.30 9.38 -3.13
N SER A 179 12.37 8.07 -2.90
CA SER A 179 12.06 7.05 -3.89
C SER A 179 10.77 6.32 -3.53
N VAL A 180 9.90 6.11 -4.52
CA VAL A 180 8.79 5.17 -4.45
C VAL A 180 9.19 3.91 -5.20
N LEU A 181 9.12 2.76 -4.54
CA LEU A 181 9.57 1.45 -5.01
C LEU A 181 8.35 0.53 -5.10
N VAL A 182 7.80 0.39 -6.31
CA VAL A 182 6.61 -0.46 -6.53
C VAL A 182 7.03 -1.90 -6.72
N ASN A 183 6.39 -2.80 -5.99
CA ASN A 183 6.67 -4.21 -5.91
C ASN A 183 5.46 -5.05 -6.32
N HIS A 184 5.72 -6.22 -6.91
CA HIS A 184 4.77 -7.31 -7.06
C HIS A 184 5.53 -8.63 -6.93
N TRP A 185 5.58 -9.17 -5.72
CA TRP A 185 6.39 -10.35 -5.45
C TRP A 185 5.68 -11.64 -5.87
N LYS A 186 6.40 -12.77 -5.82
CA LYS A 186 5.88 -14.08 -6.21
C LYS A 186 4.68 -14.47 -5.34
N SER A 187 3.57 -14.84 -6.01
CA SER A 187 2.34 -15.31 -5.36
C SER A 187 2.55 -16.61 -4.59
N LYS A 188 1.73 -16.82 -3.54
CA LYS A 188 1.69 -18.05 -2.73
C LYS A 188 0.89 -19.19 -3.40
N LEU A 189 0.34 -19.03 -4.60
CA LEU A 189 -0.56 -20.00 -5.26
C LEU A 189 0.07 -21.39 -5.46
N GLU A 190 1.38 -21.46 -5.67
CA GLU A 190 2.13 -22.74 -5.81
C GLU A 190 2.56 -23.33 -4.46
N GLY A 191 2.11 -22.73 -3.35
CA GLY A 191 2.50 -23.08 -1.99
C GLY A 191 3.36 -22.00 -1.35
N ALA A 192 2.95 -21.54 -0.16
CA ALA A 192 3.61 -20.40 0.51
C ALA A 192 5.10 -20.67 0.78
N GLU A 193 5.44 -21.85 1.32
CA GLU A 193 6.83 -22.22 1.63
C GLU A 193 7.66 -22.45 0.35
N VAL A 194 7.07 -23.08 -0.68
CA VAL A 194 7.75 -23.37 -1.95
C VAL A 194 8.17 -22.08 -2.67
N THR A 195 7.31 -21.05 -2.63
CA THR A 195 7.52 -19.77 -3.32
C THR A 195 8.28 -18.74 -2.48
N GLU A 196 8.58 -19.06 -1.21
CA GLU A 196 9.21 -18.12 -0.27
C GLU A 196 10.59 -17.67 -0.73
N ALA A 197 11.37 -18.57 -1.34
CA ALA A 197 12.70 -18.23 -1.85
C ALA A 197 12.67 -17.06 -2.85
N SER A 198 11.67 -17.00 -3.73
CA SER A 198 11.50 -15.89 -4.68
C SER A 198 11.15 -14.59 -3.97
N ARG A 199 10.31 -14.62 -2.93
CA ARG A 199 9.99 -13.44 -2.14
C ARG A 199 11.19 -12.92 -1.36
N ILE A 200 11.99 -13.82 -0.77
CA ILE A 200 13.25 -13.47 -0.10
C ILE A 200 14.21 -12.77 -1.06
N GLU A 201 14.37 -13.26 -2.30
CA GLU A 201 15.25 -12.61 -3.29
C GLU A 201 14.72 -11.23 -3.70
N SER A 202 13.40 -11.06 -3.80
CA SER A 202 12.78 -9.76 -4.05
C SER A 202 13.05 -8.79 -2.89
N ALA A 203 12.95 -9.25 -1.65
CA ALA A 203 13.28 -8.46 -0.46
C ALA A 203 14.77 -8.07 -0.40
N ARG A 204 15.68 -8.97 -0.82
CA ARG A 204 17.11 -8.68 -0.96
C ARG A 204 17.38 -7.63 -2.04
N LEU A 205 16.70 -7.74 -3.20
CA LEU A 205 16.80 -6.74 -4.25
C LEU A 205 16.33 -5.38 -3.73
N LEU A 206 15.18 -5.32 -3.04
CA LEU A 206 14.67 -4.10 -2.42
C LEU A 206 15.71 -3.47 -1.48
N SER A 207 16.33 -4.27 -0.60
CA SER A 207 17.37 -3.81 0.31
C SER A 207 18.58 -3.22 -0.41
N ARG A 208 19.04 -3.86 -1.51
CA ARG A 208 20.14 -3.33 -2.33
C ARG A 208 19.80 -2.00 -2.98
N ILE A 209 18.59 -1.87 -3.54
CA ILE A 209 18.14 -0.62 -4.17
C ILE A 209 18.17 0.53 -3.17
N VAL A 210 17.64 0.31 -1.96
CA VAL A 210 17.61 1.32 -0.91
C VAL A 210 19.04 1.69 -0.48
N ALA A 211 19.92 0.70 -0.28
CA ALA A 211 21.31 0.94 0.08
C ALA A 211 22.07 1.74 -0.98
N GLU A 212 21.94 1.36 -2.28
CA GLU A 212 22.53 2.12 -3.39
C GLU A 212 21.97 3.54 -3.49
N GLY A 213 20.66 3.70 -3.30
CA GLY A 213 20.01 5.00 -3.29
C GLY A 213 20.56 5.92 -2.19
N LYS A 214 20.67 5.41 -0.97
CA LYS A 214 21.22 6.16 0.18
C LYS A 214 22.72 6.46 0.04
N ALA A 215 23.48 5.59 -0.58
CA ALA A 215 24.89 5.82 -0.86
C ALA A 215 25.12 6.97 -1.86
N THR A 216 24.21 7.14 -2.83
CA THR A 216 24.28 8.20 -3.84
C THR A 216 23.59 9.50 -3.43
N SER A 217 22.59 9.40 -2.55
CA SER A 217 21.82 10.54 -2.04
C SER A 217 21.61 10.36 -0.53
N PRO A 218 22.58 10.79 0.31
CA PRO A 218 22.43 10.76 1.76
C PRO A 218 21.15 11.51 2.17
N GLY A 219 20.32 10.88 3.00
CA GLY A 219 19.01 11.42 3.39
C GLY A 219 17.87 11.06 2.43
N LEU A 220 18.10 10.21 1.42
CA LEU A 220 17.03 9.66 0.60
C LEU A 220 16.04 8.88 1.46
N VAL A 221 14.77 9.28 1.39
CA VAL A 221 13.66 8.55 2.00
C VAL A 221 13.20 7.45 1.05
N ALA A 222 13.09 6.21 1.53
CA ALA A 222 12.61 5.08 0.74
C ALA A 222 11.19 4.69 1.17
N ILE A 223 10.30 4.57 0.17
CA ILE A 223 8.90 4.18 0.32
C ILE A 223 8.67 2.98 -0.60
N ALA A 224 8.76 1.76 -0.07
CA ALA A 224 8.38 0.57 -0.82
C ALA A 224 6.88 0.34 -0.67
N CYS A 225 6.21 0.00 -1.77
CA CYS A 225 4.77 -0.30 -1.78
C CYS A 225 4.44 -1.35 -2.83
N GLY A 226 3.23 -1.87 -2.81
CA GLY A 226 2.72 -2.83 -3.79
C GLY A 226 2.11 -4.05 -3.15
N ASP A 227 1.99 -5.09 -3.97
CA ASP A 227 1.61 -6.43 -3.55
C ASP A 227 2.88 -7.25 -3.27
N PHE A 228 3.19 -7.37 -2.00
CA PHE A 228 4.35 -8.16 -1.55
C PHE A 228 4.07 -9.66 -1.52
N ASN A 229 2.79 -10.08 -1.67
CA ASN A 229 2.38 -11.47 -1.47
C ASN A 229 2.90 -12.05 -0.14
N GLU A 230 3.17 -11.18 0.82
CA GLU A 230 3.76 -11.44 2.13
C GLU A 230 3.09 -10.55 3.18
N ASN A 231 2.64 -11.15 4.30
CA ASN A 231 2.15 -10.36 5.42
C ASN A 231 3.34 -9.78 6.21
N PRO A 232 3.25 -8.56 6.77
CA PRO A 232 4.29 -8.03 7.64
C PRO A 232 4.59 -8.92 8.86
N ASP A 233 3.59 -9.67 9.32
CA ASP A 233 3.65 -10.60 10.44
C ASP A 233 3.73 -12.09 10.00
N GLU A 234 4.13 -12.37 8.74
CA GLU A 234 4.18 -13.73 8.18
C GLU A 234 4.99 -14.69 9.04
N GLN A 235 6.17 -14.27 9.51
CA GLN A 235 7.03 -15.06 10.39
C GLN A 235 6.28 -15.56 11.65
N ALA A 236 5.46 -14.72 12.26
CA ALA A 236 4.65 -15.08 13.40
C ALA A 236 3.47 -15.99 13.00
N ARG A 237 2.79 -15.69 11.88
CA ARG A 237 1.67 -16.49 11.36
C ARG A 237 2.05 -17.93 11.09
N ILE A 238 3.25 -18.15 10.56
CA ILE A 238 3.75 -19.52 10.31
C ILE A 238 4.43 -20.16 11.52
N GLY A 239 4.49 -19.47 12.68
CA GLY A 239 5.15 -19.96 13.89
C GLY A 239 6.65 -20.17 13.74
N GLY A 240 7.31 -19.37 12.89
CA GLY A 240 8.77 -19.43 12.69
C GLY A 240 9.26 -20.69 11.98
N ARG A 241 8.40 -21.42 11.25
CA ARG A 241 8.76 -22.71 10.62
C ARG A 241 9.86 -22.61 9.58
N TYR A 242 9.94 -21.49 8.89
CA TYR A 242 10.98 -21.16 7.89
C TYR A 242 11.22 -19.66 7.87
N PRO A 243 12.38 -19.17 7.35
CA PRO A 243 12.62 -17.75 7.16
C PRO A 243 11.64 -17.16 6.15
N THR A 244 11.12 -15.96 6.40
CA THR A 244 10.19 -15.23 5.54
C THR A 244 10.86 -14.01 4.92
N ALA A 245 10.32 -13.50 3.83
CA ALA A 245 10.88 -12.34 3.13
C ALA A 245 10.92 -11.10 4.04
N PHE A 246 9.88 -10.91 4.85
CA PHE A 246 9.88 -9.95 5.94
C PHE A 246 10.15 -10.64 7.27
N MET A 247 11.20 -10.22 7.95
CA MET A 247 11.57 -10.70 9.28
C MET A 247 11.47 -9.57 10.29
N PRO A 248 10.91 -9.80 11.49
CA PRO A 248 11.01 -8.83 12.57
C PRO A 248 12.48 -8.52 12.86
N ALA A 249 12.85 -7.25 12.97
CA ALA A 249 14.24 -6.84 13.19
C ALA A 249 14.84 -7.47 14.45
N ALA A 250 14.04 -7.63 15.51
CA ALA A 250 14.47 -8.29 16.74
C ALA A 250 14.91 -9.77 16.52
N VAL A 251 14.37 -10.44 15.49
CA VAL A 251 14.75 -11.81 15.12
C VAL A 251 15.96 -11.80 14.17
N ALA A 252 15.97 -10.90 13.20
CA ALA A 252 16.99 -10.83 12.16
C ALA A 252 18.31 -10.19 12.68
N VAL A 253 18.19 -9.20 13.57
CA VAL A 253 19.33 -8.43 14.13
C VAL A 253 19.17 -8.38 15.66
N PRO A 254 19.70 -9.36 16.40
CA PRO A 254 19.63 -9.37 17.85
C PRO A 254 20.17 -8.08 18.46
N GLY A 255 19.39 -7.46 19.35
CA GLY A 255 19.75 -6.19 20.01
C GLY A 255 19.26 -4.93 19.25
N SER A 256 18.60 -5.07 18.09
CA SER A 256 17.94 -3.93 17.44
C SER A 256 16.78 -3.42 18.29
N VAL A 257 16.69 -2.09 18.41
CA VAL A 257 15.55 -1.43 19.08
C VAL A 257 14.50 -1.13 18.03
N GLY A 258 13.24 -1.46 18.32
CA GLY A 258 12.13 -1.13 17.43
C GLY A 258 12.03 0.39 17.19
N LEU A 259 11.71 0.78 15.98
CA LEU A 259 11.54 2.18 15.57
C LEU A 259 10.26 2.75 16.18
N ALA A 260 10.41 3.61 17.19
CA ALA A 260 9.28 4.26 17.87
C ALA A 260 8.16 3.27 18.32
N GLY A 261 8.57 2.04 18.75
CA GLY A 261 7.63 0.98 19.16
C GLY A 261 6.98 0.22 18.00
N ARG A 262 7.33 0.49 16.76
CA ARG A 262 6.78 -0.17 15.57
C ARG A 262 7.56 -1.43 15.19
N ALA A 263 6.88 -2.40 14.60
CA ALA A 263 7.53 -3.58 14.04
C ALA A 263 8.49 -3.17 12.91
N THR A 264 9.75 -3.54 13.07
CA THR A 264 10.80 -3.24 12.10
C THR A 264 11.04 -4.48 11.26
N LEU A 265 10.97 -4.32 9.95
CA LEU A 265 11.12 -5.40 8.98
C LEU A 265 12.47 -5.30 8.28
N VAL A 266 13.12 -6.43 8.09
CA VAL A 266 14.35 -6.58 7.31
C VAL A 266 14.21 -7.78 6.38
N ALA A 267 14.92 -7.74 5.24
CA ALA A 267 15.04 -8.92 4.38
C ALA A 267 15.79 -10.04 5.12
N ALA A 268 15.25 -11.26 5.07
CA ALA A 268 15.59 -12.40 5.94
C ALA A 268 17.08 -12.78 6.02
N GLU A 269 17.89 -12.55 5.00
CA GLU A 269 19.32 -12.92 5.02
C GLU A 269 20.29 -11.74 5.06
N ALA A 270 19.78 -10.54 5.13
CA ALA A 270 20.63 -9.37 5.31
C ALA A 270 21.40 -9.45 6.65
N ALA A 271 20.85 -10.17 7.63
CA ALA A 271 21.48 -10.40 8.93
C ALA A 271 22.72 -11.29 8.91
N LYS A 272 22.93 -12.09 7.85
CA LYS A 272 24.09 -13.00 7.75
C LYS A 272 25.33 -12.38 7.08
N ASN A 273 25.15 -11.28 6.35
CA ASN A 273 26.22 -10.56 5.67
C ASN A 273 26.21 -9.09 6.07
N GLU A 274 26.95 -8.73 7.10
CA GLU A 274 27.11 -7.34 7.59
C GLU A 274 27.64 -6.34 6.53
N ALA A 275 28.05 -6.81 5.36
CA ALA A 275 28.68 -5.99 4.32
C ALA A 275 27.69 -5.29 3.37
N ILE A 276 26.41 -5.67 3.34
CA ILE A 276 25.41 -5.01 2.50
C ILE A 276 24.33 -4.49 3.44
N GLY A 277 24.29 -3.18 3.66
CA GLY A 277 23.35 -2.52 4.57
C GLY A 277 21.92 -3.01 4.31
N SER A 278 21.37 -3.73 5.29
CA SER A 278 19.99 -4.20 5.25
C SER A 278 19.06 -3.02 5.25
N PHE A 279 18.07 -3.01 4.35
CA PHE A 279 16.98 -2.07 4.50
C PHE A 279 16.17 -2.45 5.74
N VAL A 280 16.30 -1.64 6.77
CA VAL A 280 15.48 -1.71 7.98
C VAL A 280 14.35 -0.72 7.80
N GLY A 281 13.14 -1.21 7.69
CA GLY A 281 11.95 -0.40 7.50
C GLY A 281 10.86 -0.74 8.51
N PHE A 282 9.80 0.04 8.56
CA PHE A 282 8.61 -0.29 9.33
C PHE A 282 7.39 -0.43 8.42
N SER A 283 6.44 -1.26 8.82
CA SER A 283 5.15 -1.40 8.16
C SER A 283 4.10 -0.56 8.91
N PRO A 284 3.32 0.28 8.21
CA PRO A 284 2.24 1.03 8.86
C PRO A 284 1.01 0.17 9.17
N TRP A 285 1.02 -1.12 8.86
CA TRP A 285 -0.05 -2.06 9.22
C TRP A 285 -0.29 -2.16 10.74
N ASP A 286 0.69 -1.77 11.57
CA ASP A 286 0.51 -1.67 13.01
C ASP A 286 -0.58 -0.64 13.40
N ASP A 287 -0.88 0.32 12.53
CA ASP A 287 -1.91 1.35 12.73
C ASP A 287 -3.29 0.93 12.20
N SER A 288 -3.43 -0.31 11.66
CA SER A 288 -4.67 -0.79 11.07
C SER A 288 -4.97 -2.25 11.41
N GLU A 289 -6.20 -2.53 11.81
CA GLU A 289 -6.71 -3.88 11.98
C GLU A 289 -7.30 -4.46 10.68
N GLY A 290 -7.24 -3.71 9.57
CA GLY A 290 -7.78 -4.09 8.27
C GLY A 290 -7.03 -5.23 7.58
N TYR A 291 -7.38 -5.44 6.33
CA TYR A 291 -6.73 -6.37 5.39
C TYR A 291 -6.82 -5.77 3.99
N SER A 292 -5.94 -6.19 3.09
CA SER A 292 -5.96 -5.74 1.69
C SER A 292 -6.48 -6.80 0.74
N TYR A 293 -6.43 -8.06 1.12
CA TYR A 293 -6.80 -9.20 0.29
C TYR A 293 -7.59 -10.23 1.08
N SER A 294 -8.54 -10.92 0.41
CA SER A 294 -9.32 -12.00 1.03
C SER A 294 -9.46 -13.18 0.06
N HIS A 295 -8.98 -14.34 0.48
CA HIS A 295 -9.08 -15.57 -0.30
C HIS A 295 -9.63 -16.72 0.55
N ARG A 296 -10.74 -17.33 0.10
CA ARG A 296 -11.38 -18.46 0.76
C ARG A 296 -11.62 -18.25 2.26
N GLY A 297 -12.00 -17.05 2.65
CA GLY A 297 -12.26 -16.66 4.03
C GLY A 297 -11.02 -16.30 4.86
N THR A 298 -9.82 -16.37 4.30
CA THR A 298 -8.60 -15.90 4.93
C THR A 298 -8.34 -14.46 4.50
N ARG A 299 -8.16 -13.57 5.48
CA ARG A 299 -7.80 -12.16 5.29
C ARG A 299 -6.30 -11.96 5.44
N GLU A 300 -5.69 -11.30 4.47
CA GLU A 300 -4.26 -11.07 4.40
C GLU A 300 -3.93 -9.59 4.20
N ARG A 301 -2.74 -9.18 4.65
CA ARG A 301 -2.17 -7.83 4.58
C ARG A 301 -1.01 -7.79 3.58
N ILE A 302 -1.22 -8.40 2.41
CA ILE A 302 -0.17 -8.62 1.42
C ILE A 302 0.13 -7.40 0.55
N ASP A 303 -0.82 -6.45 0.44
CA ASP A 303 -0.57 -5.12 -0.10
C ASP A 303 -0.22 -4.16 1.03
N GLY A 304 0.73 -3.27 0.81
CA GLY A 304 1.11 -2.35 1.88
C GLY A 304 2.27 -1.44 1.53
N PHE A 305 2.85 -0.91 2.59
CA PHE A 305 4.05 -0.10 2.55
C PHE A 305 5.11 -0.65 3.49
N VAL A 306 6.39 -0.51 3.09
CA VAL A 306 7.55 -0.63 3.97
C VAL A 306 8.32 0.67 3.86
N LEU A 307 8.44 1.35 4.97
CA LEU A 307 8.84 2.76 5.06
C LEU A 307 10.19 2.88 5.75
N SER A 308 11.06 3.71 5.22
CA SER A 308 12.35 3.96 5.86
C SER A 308 12.22 4.79 7.15
N PRO A 309 13.14 4.60 8.13
CA PRO A 309 13.06 5.22 9.47
C PRO A 309 13.01 6.74 9.45
N GLU A 310 13.57 7.37 8.44
CA GLU A 310 13.60 8.81 8.27
C GLU A 310 12.20 9.44 8.23
N LEU A 311 11.17 8.65 7.92
CA LEU A 311 9.76 9.09 7.97
C LEU A 311 9.20 9.19 9.42
N LEU A 312 10.00 8.92 10.44
CA LEU A 312 9.60 9.01 11.86
C LEU A 312 10.47 9.99 12.66
N ASP A 313 11.36 10.74 12.02
CA ASP A 313 12.32 11.61 12.71
C ASP A 313 11.81 13.05 12.93
N GLY A 314 10.63 13.38 12.43
CA GLY A 314 10.02 14.70 12.54
C GLY A 314 10.63 15.76 11.62
N ARG A 315 11.40 15.37 10.59
CA ARG A 315 12.10 16.26 9.66
C ARG A 315 11.78 15.93 8.21
N GLY A 316 11.86 16.93 7.32
CA GLY A 316 11.64 16.71 5.90
C GLY A 316 10.27 16.12 5.60
N LEU A 317 10.21 14.96 4.96
CA LEU A 317 8.98 14.17 4.84
C LEU A 317 8.80 13.29 6.07
N ASP A 318 7.61 13.33 6.65
CA ASP A 318 7.26 12.61 7.87
C ASP A 318 5.97 11.82 7.69
N TYR A 319 5.89 10.64 8.30
CA TYR A 319 4.71 9.78 8.26
C TYR A 319 3.55 10.45 9.00
N LEU A 320 2.38 10.48 8.36
CA LEU A 320 1.16 11.05 8.94
C LEU A 320 0.10 9.99 9.20
N GLY A 321 -0.12 9.06 8.24
CA GLY A 321 -1.15 8.04 8.39
C GLY A 321 -1.13 6.99 7.28
N PHE A 322 -1.87 5.90 7.56
CA PHE A 322 -2.11 4.78 6.66
C PHE A 322 -3.57 4.37 6.71
N GLU A 323 -4.17 4.08 5.56
CA GLU A 323 -5.56 3.65 5.44
C GLU A 323 -5.68 2.55 4.40
N VAL A 324 -6.57 1.59 4.65
CA VAL A 324 -7.11 0.68 3.63
C VAL A 324 -8.43 1.27 3.15
N PHE A 325 -8.54 1.54 1.86
CA PHE A 325 -9.74 2.11 1.28
C PHE A 325 -10.70 1.01 0.82
N ASP A 326 -11.70 0.68 1.63
CA ASP A 326 -12.68 -0.38 1.39
C ASP A 326 -14.09 0.14 1.03
N LYS A 327 -14.32 1.46 1.11
CA LYS A 327 -15.64 2.09 0.96
C LYS A 327 -16.32 1.73 -0.36
N GLY A 328 -17.28 0.81 -0.29
CA GLY A 328 -18.07 0.32 -1.43
C GLY A 328 -17.28 -0.61 -2.35
N LEU A 329 -16.16 -1.17 -1.91
CA LEU A 329 -15.35 -2.12 -2.66
C LEU A 329 -15.51 -3.56 -2.16
N VAL A 330 -16.21 -3.75 -1.06
CA VAL A 330 -16.46 -5.05 -0.44
C VAL A 330 -17.94 -5.39 -0.47
N ASP A 331 -18.24 -6.69 -0.46
CA ASP A 331 -19.60 -7.19 -0.27
C ASP A 331 -20.04 -7.17 1.22
N ASP A 332 -21.24 -7.64 1.50
CA ASP A 332 -21.83 -7.66 2.85
C ASP A 332 -21.02 -8.53 3.85
N SER A 333 -20.16 -9.43 3.34
CA SER A 333 -19.26 -10.28 4.14
C SER A 333 -17.89 -9.64 4.35
N GLY A 334 -17.67 -8.46 3.75
CA GLY A 334 -16.39 -7.77 3.76
C GLY A 334 -15.38 -8.38 2.78
N VAL A 335 -15.81 -9.11 1.75
CA VAL A 335 -14.91 -9.65 0.72
C VAL A 335 -14.81 -8.64 -0.42
N PRO A 336 -13.59 -8.28 -0.89
CA PRO A 336 -13.41 -7.41 -2.05
C PRO A 336 -14.16 -7.94 -3.26
N ILE A 337 -14.81 -7.05 -4.02
CA ILE A 337 -15.60 -7.41 -5.20
C ILE A 337 -14.71 -7.36 -6.45
N PRO A 338 -14.25 -8.51 -6.96
CA PRO A 338 -13.36 -8.53 -8.11
C PRO A 338 -14.07 -8.10 -9.39
N TRP A 339 -13.30 -7.68 -10.38
CA TRP A 339 -13.83 -7.44 -11.71
C TRP A 339 -14.37 -8.74 -12.35
N SER A 340 -15.50 -8.64 -12.97
CA SER A 340 -16.12 -9.73 -13.73
C SER A 340 -16.20 -9.36 -15.20
N ASN A 341 -15.45 -10.05 -16.06
CA ASN A 341 -15.55 -9.88 -17.53
C ASN A 341 -16.93 -10.19 -18.08
N PHE A 342 -17.68 -11.09 -17.43
CA PHE A 342 -19.04 -11.43 -17.84
C PHE A 342 -20.03 -10.31 -17.54
N LYS A 343 -19.95 -9.70 -16.33
CA LYS A 343 -20.84 -8.62 -15.91
C LYS A 343 -20.35 -7.24 -16.33
N ALA A 344 -19.09 -7.11 -16.75
CA ALA A 344 -18.37 -5.84 -16.96
C ALA A 344 -18.53 -4.90 -15.77
N SER A 345 -18.35 -5.43 -14.54
CA SER A 345 -18.52 -4.71 -13.28
C SER A 345 -17.65 -5.31 -12.17
N GLY A 346 -17.47 -4.55 -11.09
CA GLY A 346 -16.58 -4.86 -9.98
C GLY A 346 -15.30 -4.04 -10.06
N TRP A 347 -14.32 -4.39 -9.22
CA TRP A 347 -13.06 -3.65 -9.11
C TRP A 347 -11.86 -4.60 -9.09
N SER A 348 -11.34 -4.95 -7.92
CA SER A 348 -10.23 -5.86 -7.71
C SER A 348 -10.54 -6.77 -6.52
N ASP A 349 -9.91 -7.93 -6.46
CA ASP A 349 -9.87 -8.80 -5.28
C ASP A 349 -8.90 -8.26 -4.21
N HIS A 350 -8.16 -7.19 -4.53
CA HIS A 350 -7.35 -6.42 -3.60
C HIS A 350 -7.98 -5.06 -3.29
N LEU A 351 -7.81 -4.59 -2.05
CA LEU A 351 -8.20 -3.24 -1.64
C LEU A 351 -7.01 -2.28 -1.79
N PRO A 352 -7.25 -1.04 -2.25
CA PRO A 352 -6.21 -0.04 -2.30
C PRO A 352 -5.74 0.36 -0.90
N VAL A 353 -4.44 0.61 -0.78
CA VAL A 353 -3.80 1.10 0.44
C VAL A 353 -3.25 2.51 0.22
N LEU A 354 -3.41 3.36 1.22
CA LEU A 354 -3.11 4.78 1.18
C LEU A 354 -2.04 5.12 2.22
N LEU A 355 -1.09 5.96 1.82
CA LEU A 355 -0.07 6.53 2.69
C LEU A 355 -0.15 8.05 2.65
N GLU A 356 -0.26 8.66 3.79
CA GLU A 356 -0.18 10.11 3.95
C GLU A 356 1.15 10.51 4.58
N LEU A 357 1.81 11.50 3.94
CA LEU A 357 3.04 12.09 4.42
C LEU A 357 2.87 13.60 4.53
N VAL A 358 3.58 14.22 5.44
CA VAL A 358 3.61 15.68 5.59
C VAL A 358 5.04 16.19 5.45
N ALA A 359 5.21 17.31 4.71
CA ALA A 359 6.49 17.99 4.70
C ALA A 359 6.60 18.89 5.93
N ARG A 360 7.57 18.60 6.79
CA ARG A 360 7.91 19.43 7.93
C ARG A 360 9.03 20.39 7.55
N GLY A 361 9.00 21.60 8.09
CA GLY A 361 10.12 22.53 7.93
C GLY A 361 11.41 21.91 8.50
N ALA A 362 12.55 22.30 7.94
CA ALA A 362 13.81 22.00 8.58
C ALA A 362 13.71 22.56 10.02
N GLY A 363 13.76 21.66 11.01
CA GLY A 363 13.81 22.08 12.40
C GLY A 363 15.00 23.02 12.63
N PRO A 364 14.94 23.83 13.68
CA PRO A 364 16.00 24.81 13.98
C PRO A 364 17.35 24.16 14.18
#